data_b7ef9c314171efd53159c5506914c804
#
_entry.id   b7ef9c314171efd53159c5506914c804
#
_cell.length_a   1.000
_cell.length_b   1.000
_cell.length_c   1.000
_cell.angle_alpha   90.00
_cell.angle_beta   90.00
_cell.angle_gamma   90.00
#
_symmetry.space_group_name_H-M   'P 1'
#
loop_
_entity.id
_entity.type
_entity.pdbx_description
1 polymer ?
#
loop_
_entity_poly.entity_id
_entity_poly.type
_entity_poly.pdbx_seq_one_letter_code
_entity_poly.pdbx_strand_id
1 'polypeptide(L)'
;MSGLSYDPETINYLKKTKKPFVIHHMKGTPKNMQLKPSYNNVLLDIYDFFENKLKYLRNEGIKHNNIILDPGIGFGKNLKHNITLLKNISIFHSLGLPVMLGLSRKRFIKDISRENDTKERIGGTVSSCIQAYLQGVQILRVHDIQEINQAFKVFKELQI
;
A
#
# COMPACT_ATOMS: atom_id res chain seq x y z
N MET A 1 3.88 9.41 -6.21
CA MET A 1 4.20 8.46 -5.13
C MET A 1 4.94 9.14 -3.96
N SER A 2 4.62 10.39 -3.66
CA SER A 2 5.38 11.20 -2.68
C SER A 2 4.53 11.64 -1.48
N GLY A 3 3.34 11.07 -1.30
CA GLY A 3 2.40 11.58 -0.30
C GLY A 3 2.02 13.06 -0.53
N LEU A 4 2.02 13.49 -1.78
CA LEU A 4 1.73 14.87 -2.20
C LEU A 4 2.79 15.91 -1.75
N SER A 5 4.05 15.51 -1.60
CA SER A 5 5.11 16.40 -1.11
C SER A 5 6.03 16.99 -2.20
N TYR A 6 5.91 16.54 -3.46
CA TYR A 6 6.83 16.97 -4.52
C TYR A 6 6.35 18.18 -5.31
N ASP A 7 5.05 18.41 -5.40
CA ASP A 7 4.48 19.47 -6.21
C ASP A 7 3.35 20.19 -5.45
N PRO A 8 3.56 21.45 -5.06
CA PRO A 8 2.55 22.26 -4.36
C PRO A 8 1.25 22.43 -5.16
N GLU A 9 1.33 22.47 -6.50
CA GLU A 9 0.16 22.66 -7.38
C GLU A 9 -0.76 21.43 -7.40
N THR A 10 -0.28 20.26 -6.98
CA THR A 10 -1.09 19.04 -6.91
C THR A 10 -2.34 19.25 -6.05
N ILE A 11 -2.25 19.96 -4.93
CA ILE A 11 -3.39 20.24 -4.05
C ILE A 11 -4.46 21.07 -4.80
N ASN A 12 -4.06 22.11 -5.49
CA ASN A 12 -4.96 22.98 -6.26
C ASN A 12 -5.66 22.18 -7.38
N TYR A 13 -4.93 21.29 -8.04
CA TYR A 13 -5.48 20.40 -9.05
C TYR A 13 -6.53 19.44 -8.46
N LEU A 14 -6.23 18.80 -7.32
CA LEU A 14 -7.13 17.86 -6.65
C LEU A 14 -8.42 18.52 -6.16
N LYS A 15 -8.35 19.77 -5.67
CA LYS A 15 -9.53 20.57 -5.31
C LYS A 15 -10.47 20.76 -6.50
N LYS A 16 -9.93 21.00 -7.69
CA LYS A 16 -10.70 21.25 -8.92
C LYS A 16 -11.30 19.99 -9.51
N THR A 17 -10.54 18.91 -9.56
CA THR A 17 -10.94 17.69 -10.32
C THR A 17 -11.92 16.80 -9.57
N LYS A 18 -11.96 16.83 -8.24
CA LYS A 18 -12.80 15.98 -7.37
C LYS A 18 -12.68 14.48 -7.65
N LYS A 19 -11.60 14.06 -8.35
CA LYS A 19 -11.35 12.65 -8.68
C LYS A 19 -10.72 11.90 -7.50
N PRO A 20 -10.96 10.60 -7.36
CA PRO A 20 -10.24 9.77 -6.40
C PRO A 20 -8.73 9.77 -6.68
N PHE A 21 -7.94 9.77 -5.62
CA PHE A 21 -6.48 9.71 -5.71
C PHE A 21 -5.89 8.93 -4.54
N VAL A 22 -4.66 8.46 -4.73
CA VAL A 22 -3.97 7.64 -3.75
C VAL A 22 -2.94 8.46 -2.99
N ILE A 23 -3.00 8.42 -1.67
CA ILE A 23 -1.91 8.86 -0.80
C ILE A 23 -1.02 7.66 -0.53
N HIS A 24 0.22 7.72 -1.00
CA HIS A 24 1.20 6.64 -0.85
C HIS A 24 2.27 7.03 0.17
N HIS A 25 2.51 6.19 1.17
CA HIS A 25 3.58 6.39 2.13
C HIS A 25 4.92 5.88 1.58
N MET A 26 5.92 6.74 1.59
CA MET A 26 7.32 6.41 1.30
C MET A 26 8.22 7.17 2.26
N LYS A 27 9.19 6.49 2.89
CA LYS A 27 10.24 7.13 3.69
C LYS A 27 11.49 7.33 2.83
N GLY A 28 11.98 8.56 2.76
CA GLY A 28 13.07 8.93 1.87
C GLY A 28 12.61 9.21 0.43
N THR A 29 13.55 9.16 -0.50
CA THR A 29 13.32 9.35 -1.95
C THR A 29 13.57 8.03 -2.69
N PRO A 30 13.14 7.87 -3.95
CA PRO A 30 13.43 6.66 -4.74
C PRO A 30 14.93 6.30 -4.78
N LYS A 31 15.82 7.29 -4.70
CA LYS A 31 17.28 7.09 -4.74
C LYS A 31 17.84 6.55 -3.43
N ASN A 32 17.27 6.91 -2.28
CA ASN A 32 17.83 6.57 -0.97
C ASN A 32 16.89 5.78 -0.04
N MET A 33 15.65 5.56 -0.42
CA MET A 33 14.63 4.91 0.43
C MET A 33 15.01 3.51 0.92
N GLN A 34 15.95 2.83 0.26
CA GLN A 34 16.41 1.49 0.66
C GLN A 34 17.68 1.52 1.54
N LEU A 35 18.25 2.71 1.78
CA LEU A 35 19.44 2.88 2.60
C LEU A 35 19.03 2.92 4.08
N LYS A 36 19.10 1.75 4.76
CA LYS A 36 18.84 1.58 6.19
C LYS A 36 17.55 2.26 6.69
N PRO A 37 16.37 1.95 6.10
CA PRO A 37 15.12 2.53 6.57
C PRO A 37 14.86 2.15 8.04
N SER A 38 14.57 3.13 8.88
CA SER A 38 14.32 2.96 10.31
C SER A 38 12.96 3.53 10.70
N TYR A 39 12.28 2.90 11.65
CA TYR A 39 11.02 3.32 12.25
C TYR A 39 11.09 3.05 13.74
N ASN A 40 10.45 3.87 14.55
CA ASN A 40 10.23 3.57 15.96
C ASN A 40 9.22 2.42 16.08
N ASN A 41 8.09 2.61 15.45
CA ASN A 41 7.08 1.58 15.22
C ASN A 41 6.49 1.77 13.82
N VAL A 42 6.78 0.85 12.89
CA VAL A 42 6.39 1.01 11.48
C VAL A 42 4.88 1.14 11.27
N LEU A 43 4.05 0.51 12.10
CA LEU A 43 2.59 0.62 12.01
C LEU A 43 2.12 2.00 12.45
N LEU A 44 2.53 2.43 13.64
CA LEU A 44 2.13 3.69 14.22
C LEU A 44 2.72 4.87 13.44
N ASP A 45 3.99 4.82 13.07
CA ASP A 45 4.64 5.89 12.30
C ASP A 45 3.92 6.14 10.95
N ILE A 46 3.42 5.07 10.30
CA ILE A 46 2.66 5.19 9.04
C ILE A 46 1.21 5.60 9.30
N TYR A 47 0.62 5.12 10.38
CA TYR A 47 -0.72 5.56 10.80
C TYR A 47 -0.74 7.07 11.05
N ASP A 48 0.18 7.56 11.87
CA ASP A 48 0.33 8.99 12.19
C ASP A 48 0.62 9.83 10.93
N PHE A 49 1.43 9.31 10.01
CA PHE A 49 1.64 9.95 8.71
C PHE A 49 0.31 10.15 7.96
N PHE A 50 -0.54 9.11 7.90
CA PHE A 50 -1.84 9.24 7.23
C PHE A 50 -2.77 10.18 7.98
N GLU A 51 -2.89 10.06 9.30
CA GLU A 51 -3.75 10.92 10.11
C GLU A 51 -3.39 12.40 9.91
N ASN A 52 -2.11 12.75 10.01
CA ASN A 52 -1.62 14.11 9.78
C ASN A 52 -1.90 14.58 8.35
N LYS A 53 -1.69 13.72 7.35
CA LYS A 53 -1.94 14.06 5.95
C LYS A 53 -3.43 14.25 5.68
N LEU A 54 -4.30 13.41 6.26
CA LEU A 54 -5.75 13.55 6.15
C LEU A 54 -6.27 14.82 6.81
N LYS A 55 -5.75 15.17 7.98
CA LYS A 55 -6.07 16.44 8.67
C LYS A 55 -5.70 17.63 7.79
N TYR A 56 -4.48 17.64 7.24
CA TYR A 56 -4.03 18.67 6.31
C TYR A 56 -4.95 18.77 5.08
N LEU A 57 -5.25 17.68 4.39
CA LEU A 57 -6.07 17.68 3.19
C LEU A 57 -7.52 18.11 3.45
N ARG A 58 -8.07 17.77 4.62
CA ARG A 58 -9.38 18.24 5.05
C ARG A 58 -9.39 19.75 5.24
N ASN A 59 -8.37 20.32 5.87
CA ASN A 59 -8.23 21.77 6.05
C ASN A 59 -8.10 22.50 4.69
N GLU A 60 -7.50 21.83 3.69
CA GLU A 60 -7.43 22.30 2.32
C GLU A 60 -8.75 22.13 1.53
N GLY A 61 -9.80 21.63 2.15
CA GLY A 61 -11.13 21.44 1.51
C GLY A 61 -11.23 20.22 0.59
N ILE A 62 -10.30 19.26 0.67
CA ILE A 62 -10.37 18.03 -0.10
C ILE A 62 -11.35 17.06 0.58
N LYS A 63 -12.28 16.52 -0.22
CA LYS A 63 -13.28 15.57 0.28
C LYS A 63 -12.65 14.26 0.69
N HIS A 64 -13.00 13.78 1.88
CA HIS A 64 -12.50 12.53 2.45
C HIS A 64 -12.71 11.34 1.51
N ASN A 65 -13.89 11.20 0.92
CA ASN A 65 -14.27 10.09 0.04
C ASN A 65 -13.45 9.98 -1.27
N ASN A 66 -12.65 10.99 -1.60
CA ASN A 66 -11.78 10.94 -2.77
C ASN A 66 -10.39 10.37 -2.48
N ILE A 67 -10.11 9.98 -1.24
CA ILE A 67 -8.78 9.57 -0.81
C ILE A 67 -8.71 8.05 -0.67
N ILE A 68 -7.64 7.46 -1.19
CA ILE A 68 -7.28 6.04 -1.04
C ILE A 68 -5.91 5.99 -0.37
N LEU A 69 -5.74 5.10 0.62
CA LEU A 69 -4.49 4.96 1.35
C LEU A 69 -3.64 3.81 0.79
N ASP A 70 -2.36 4.06 0.53
CA ASP A 70 -1.37 3.02 0.20
C ASP A 70 -0.21 3.10 1.19
N PRO A 71 -0.08 2.16 2.15
CA PRO A 71 1.01 2.11 3.13
C PRO A 71 2.40 1.91 2.53
N GLY A 72 2.49 1.66 1.23
CA GLY A 72 3.76 1.65 0.49
C GLY A 72 4.65 0.47 0.83
N ILE A 73 4.15 -0.76 0.73
CA ILE A 73 4.95 -1.98 0.87
C ILE A 73 6.16 -1.92 -0.07
N GLY A 74 7.37 -2.09 0.46
CA GLY A 74 8.62 -2.05 -0.30
C GLY A 74 9.20 -0.65 -0.52
N PHE A 75 8.55 0.42 -0.08
CA PHE A 75 9.03 1.79 -0.25
C PHE A 75 9.57 2.36 1.08
N GLY A 76 10.89 2.46 1.20
CA GLY A 76 11.56 2.88 2.43
C GLY A 76 11.32 1.92 3.60
N LYS A 77 11.34 0.61 3.34
CA LYS A 77 11.02 -0.45 4.31
C LYS A 77 11.91 -1.67 4.09
N ASN A 78 12.45 -2.22 5.16
CA ASN A 78 13.14 -3.52 5.13
C ASN A 78 12.13 -4.69 5.18
N LEU A 79 12.63 -5.94 5.14
CA LEU A 79 11.77 -7.13 5.16
C LEU A 79 10.87 -7.16 6.42
N LYS A 80 11.45 -6.94 7.61
CA LYS A 80 10.71 -6.96 8.88
C LYS A 80 9.58 -5.92 8.87
N HIS A 81 9.84 -4.70 8.40
CA HIS A 81 8.82 -3.65 8.28
C HIS A 81 7.68 -4.04 7.35
N ASN A 82 7.99 -4.63 6.19
CA ASN A 82 6.99 -5.07 5.23
C ASN A 82 6.11 -6.20 5.81
N ILE A 83 6.71 -7.18 6.49
CA ILE A 83 5.97 -8.28 7.12
C ILE A 83 5.08 -7.77 8.26
N THR A 84 5.60 -6.87 9.10
CA THR A 84 4.80 -6.26 10.19
C THR A 84 3.57 -5.53 9.62
N LEU A 85 3.74 -4.76 8.56
CA LEU A 85 2.63 -4.08 7.89
C LEU A 85 1.62 -5.07 7.32
N LEU A 86 2.09 -6.07 6.55
CA LEU A 86 1.21 -7.06 5.91
C LEU A 86 0.42 -7.90 6.91
N LYS A 87 0.98 -8.15 8.10
CA LYS A 87 0.28 -8.86 9.18
C LYS A 87 -0.82 -8.01 9.85
N ASN A 88 -0.76 -6.70 9.74
CA ASN A 88 -1.59 -5.77 10.51
C ASN A 88 -2.20 -4.66 9.63
N ILE A 89 -2.43 -4.92 8.36
CA ILE A 89 -2.95 -3.92 7.41
C ILE A 89 -4.33 -3.40 7.82
N SER A 90 -5.12 -4.21 8.49
CA SER A 90 -6.47 -3.87 8.95
C SER A 90 -6.52 -2.63 9.83
N ILE A 91 -5.43 -2.25 10.52
CA ILE A 91 -5.38 -1.04 11.35
C ILE A 91 -5.73 0.23 10.56
N PHE A 92 -5.37 0.29 9.28
CA PHE A 92 -5.60 1.48 8.44
C PHE A 92 -7.07 1.71 8.09
N HIS A 93 -7.94 0.69 8.24
CA HIS A 93 -9.37 0.85 8.03
C HIS A 93 -10.04 1.77 9.07
N SER A 94 -9.44 1.91 10.26
CA SER A 94 -9.93 2.84 11.28
C SER A 94 -9.86 4.32 10.85
N LEU A 95 -9.09 4.63 9.79
CA LEU A 95 -9.06 5.95 9.16
C LEU A 95 -10.28 6.21 8.25
N GLY A 96 -11.19 5.23 8.08
CA GLY A 96 -12.45 5.37 7.34
C GLY A 96 -12.28 5.49 5.82
N LEU A 97 -11.18 4.99 5.26
CA LEU A 97 -10.83 5.12 3.84
C LEU A 97 -10.46 3.78 3.20
N PRO A 98 -10.67 3.63 1.89
CA PRO A 98 -10.19 2.45 1.17
C PRO A 98 -8.67 2.32 1.24
N VAL A 99 -8.21 1.08 1.42
CA VAL A 99 -6.79 0.73 1.39
C VAL A 99 -6.45 0.06 0.07
N MET A 100 -5.39 0.53 -0.56
CA MET A 100 -4.79 -0.05 -1.75
C MET A 100 -3.42 -0.64 -1.43
N LEU A 101 -3.12 -1.80 -1.98
CA LEU A 101 -1.78 -2.40 -1.90
C LEU A 101 -1.26 -2.82 -3.28
N GLY A 102 0.00 -2.50 -3.54
CA GLY A 102 0.76 -3.07 -4.64
C GLY A 102 1.74 -4.10 -4.09
N LEU A 103 1.45 -5.40 -4.26
CA LEU A 103 2.24 -6.50 -3.68
C LEU A 103 3.03 -7.28 -4.71
N SER A 104 2.56 -7.24 -5.97
CA SER A 104 3.02 -8.09 -7.06
C SER A 104 4.52 -7.96 -7.32
N ARG A 105 5.19 -9.10 -7.39
CA ARG A 105 6.59 -9.31 -7.75
C ARG A 105 7.60 -8.58 -6.85
N LYS A 106 7.17 -8.10 -5.66
CA LYS A 106 8.01 -7.27 -4.79
C LYS A 106 9.16 -8.04 -4.14
N ARG A 107 10.19 -7.27 -3.75
CA ARG A 107 11.42 -7.81 -3.16
C ARG A 107 11.20 -8.63 -1.90
N PHE A 108 10.21 -8.30 -1.05
CA PHE A 108 9.94 -9.08 0.15
C PHE A 108 9.60 -10.55 -0.16
N ILE A 109 8.95 -10.82 -1.32
CA ILE A 109 8.68 -12.18 -1.79
C ILE A 109 10.00 -12.90 -2.06
N LYS A 110 10.92 -12.26 -2.84
CA LYS A 110 12.27 -12.78 -3.07
C LYS A 110 12.99 -13.09 -1.75
N ASP A 111 12.97 -12.14 -0.82
CA ASP A 111 13.71 -12.24 0.45
C ASP A 111 13.20 -13.43 1.30
N ILE A 112 11.94 -13.85 1.13
CA ILE A 112 11.32 -15.00 1.82
C ILE A 112 11.52 -16.30 1.03
N SER A 113 11.12 -16.33 -0.26
CA SER A 113 11.07 -17.53 -1.08
C SER A 113 12.39 -17.91 -1.71
N ARG A 114 13.39 -17.01 -1.68
CA ARG A 114 14.67 -17.12 -2.39
C ARG A 114 14.54 -17.04 -3.92
N GLU A 115 13.34 -16.73 -4.44
CA GLU A 115 13.10 -16.62 -5.88
C GLU A 115 13.65 -15.30 -6.44
N ASN A 116 14.66 -15.43 -7.33
CA ASN A 116 15.33 -14.27 -7.91
C ASN A 116 14.56 -13.69 -9.10
N ASP A 117 14.00 -14.55 -9.96
CA ASP A 117 13.22 -14.07 -11.09
C ASP A 117 11.91 -13.41 -10.61
N THR A 118 11.69 -12.21 -11.10
CA THR A 118 10.48 -11.45 -10.74
C THR A 118 9.20 -12.08 -11.29
N LYS A 119 9.27 -12.78 -12.43
CA LYS A 119 8.13 -13.45 -13.06
C LYS A 119 7.70 -14.67 -12.26
N GLU A 120 8.67 -15.41 -11.71
CA GLU A 120 8.44 -16.62 -10.92
C GLU A 120 7.89 -16.35 -9.50
N ARG A 121 7.72 -15.09 -9.12
CA ARG A 121 7.15 -14.70 -7.81
C ARG A 121 5.62 -14.73 -7.78
N ILE A 122 4.97 -15.40 -8.73
CA ILE A 122 3.50 -15.40 -8.81
C ILE A 122 2.85 -16.06 -7.59
N GLY A 123 3.36 -17.19 -7.12
CA GLY A 123 2.85 -17.86 -5.92
C GLY A 123 2.90 -16.97 -4.67
N GLY A 124 4.02 -16.28 -4.44
CA GLY A 124 4.15 -15.31 -3.34
C GLY A 124 3.26 -14.08 -3.53
N THR A 125 3.02 -13.65 -4.78
CA THR A 125 2.09 -12.57 -5.10
C THR A 125 0.66 -12.97 -4.76
N VAL A 126 0.20 -14.15 -5.19
CA VAL A 126 -1.13 -14.71 -4.88
C VAL A 126 -1.34 -14.79 -3.37
N SER A 127 -0.42 -15.44 -2.66
CA SER A 127 -0.48 -15.59 -1.20
C SER A 127 -0.61 -14.25 -0.47
N SER A 128 0.21 -13.26 -0.86
CA SER A 128 0.18 -11.92 -0.27
C SER A 128 -1.13 -11.18 -0.57
N CYS A 129 -1.68 -11.35 -1.77
CA CYS A 129 -2.95 -10.74 -2.16
C CYS A 129 -4.12 -11.34 -1.40
N ILE A 130 -4.15 -12.65 -1.22
CA ILE A 130 -5.18 -13.33 -0.40
C ILE A 130 -5.09 -12.87 1.06
N GLN A 131 -3.89 -12.81 1.63
CA GLN A 131 -3.69 -12.31 2.99
C GLN A 131 -4.16 -10.86 3.16
N ALA A 132 -3.91 -10.01 2.19
CA ALA A 132 -4.39 -8.62 2.18
C ALA A 132 -5.93 -8.55 2.10
N TYR A 133 -6.53 -9.37 1.24
CA TYR A 133 -7.98 -9.47 1.11
C TYR A 133 -8.66 -9.91 2.41
N LEU A 134 -8.13 -10.93 3.09
CA LEU A 134 -8.63 -11.39 4.39
C LEU A 134 -8.60 -10.32 5.48
N GLN A 135 -7.74 -9.33 5.33
CA GLN A 135 -7.67 -8.16 6.21
C GLN A 135 -8.48 -6.95 5.69
N GLY A 136 -9.35 -7.15 4.69
CA GLY A 136 -10.29 -6.16 4.20
C GLY A 136 -9.72 -5.16 3.19
N VAL A 137 -8.53 -5.40 2.60
CA VAL A 137 -7.99 -4.52 1.55
C VAL A 137 -8.89 -4.52 0.32
N GLN A 138 -9.32 -3.33 -0.12
CA GLN A 138 -10.31 -3.17 -1.18
C GLN A 138 -9.68 -3.11 -2.58
N ILE A 139 -8.44 -2.67 -2.70
CA ILE A 139 -7.78 -2.46 -3.99
C ILE A 139 -6.41 -3.14 -4.02
N LEU A 140 -6.22 -4.04 -4.97
CA LEU A 140 -4.94 -4.71 -5.21
C LEU A 140 -4.41 -4.32 -6.58
N ARG A 141 -3.21 -3.72 -6.61
CA ARG A 141 -2.51 -3.38 -7.85
C ARG A 141 -1.50 -4.46 -8.18
N VAL A 142 -1.73 -5.18 -9.28
CA VAL A 142 -0.94 -6.35 -9.68
C VAL A 142 -0.51 -6.27 -11.14
N HIS A 143 0.50 -7.07 -11.54
CA HIS A 143 0.93 -7.25 -12.93
C HIS A 143 0.17 -8.41 -13.59
N ASP A 144 -0.04 -9.48 -12.86
CA ASP A 144 -0.54 -10.77 -13.34
C ASP A 144 -2.05 -10.88 -13.03
N ILE A 145 -2.87 -10.09 -13.76
CA ILE A 145 -4.30 -9.92 -13.44
C ILE A 145 -5.07 -11.23 -13.61
N GLN A 146 -4.75 -12.03 -14.64
CA GLN A 146 -5.49 -13.27 -14.94
C GLN A 146 -5.27 -14.30 -13.84
N GLU A 147 -4.03 -14.52 -13.44
CA GLU A 147 -3.62 -15.48 -12.41
C GLU A 147 -4.18 -15.09 -11.04
N ILE A 148 -4.11 -13.79 -10.70
CA ILE A 148 -4.66 -13.30 -9.45
C ILE A 148 -6.19 -13.43 -9.43
N ASN A 149 -6.88 -13.09 -10.52
CA ASN A 149 -8.33 -13.24 -10.62
C ASN A 149 -8.77 -14.70 -10.54
N GLN A 150 -8.04 -15.62 -11.20
CA GLN A 150 -8.27 -17.07 -11.08
C GLN A 150 -8.13 -17.51 -9.61
N ALA A 151 -7.03 -17.13 -8.96
CA ALA A 151 -6.80 -17.49 -7.56
C ALA A 151 -7.92 -16.99 -6.64
N PHE A 152 -8.40 -15.75 -6.83
CA PHE A 152 -9.51 -15.21 -6.04
C PHE A 152 -10.85 -15.90 -6.31
N LYS A 153 -11.14 -16.31 -7.55
CA LYS A 153 -12.35 -17.08 -7.86
C LYS A 153 -12.35 -18.41 -7.09
N VAL A 154 -11.26 -19.17 -7.20
CA VAL A 154 -11.12 -20.45 -6.47
C VAL A 154 -11.17 -20.22 -4.96
N PHE A 155 -10.42 -19.25 -4.46
CA PHE A 155 -10.38 -18.96 -3.02
C PHE A 155 -11.77 -18.64 -2.45
N LYS A 156 -12.59 -17.86 -3.16
CA LYS A 156 -13.95 -17.51 -2.71
C LYS A 156 -14.89 -18.72 -2.66
N GLU A 157 -14.80 -19.62 -3.62
CA GLU A 157 -15.59 -20.87 -3.61
C GLU A 157 -15.20 -21.83 -2.49
N LEU A 158 -13.96 -21.73 -1.99
CA LEU A 158 -13.48 -22.53 -0.87
C LEU A 158 -13.78 -21.94 0.51
N GLN A 159 -14.24 -20.69 0.56
CA GLN A 159 -14.69 -20.02 1.78
C GLN A 159 -16.19 -20.24 2.00
N ILE A 160 -16.55 -21.40 2.50
CA ILE A 160 -17.92 -21.72 2.94
C ILE A 160 -17.96 -21.68 4.47
#